data_7dfd901d79c50e5d2e84f175989673e9
#
_entry.id   7dfd901d79c50e5d2e84f175989673e9
#
_cell.length_a   1.000
_cell.length_b   1.000
_cell.length_c   1.000
_cell.angle_alpha   90.00
_cell.angle_beta   90.00
_cell.angle_gamma   90.00
#
_symmetry.space_group_name_H-M   'P 1'
#
loop_
_entity.id
_entity.type
_entity.pdbx_description
1 polymer ?
#
loop_
_entity_poly.entity_id
_entity_poly.type
_entity_poly.pdbx_seq_one_letter_code
_entity_poly.pdbx_strand_id
1 'polypeptide(L)'
;MHNSPIKTVVIVGGGTSGWMTAAALSTVLRGQYSIRLVESDEIGIIGVGEATIPMIQRFNKVVGIDENEFLRETQGTFKLGIEFVNWGKLGDRYMHGFGRIGQDLWTVPFEQYWRKMRALGKAQDLESYCITRMASKANKFMQPPSDVTNSPLNDIAYAYHFDASLYAKFLSKIAIQRGVVRTEGRIVQVTQREGDGYVDAVVLASGERIEGDLFIDCSGMRGLLIEETLKTGYEDWSHWLPCNRALAVPCESAATLTPYTRSTAHRAGWQWRIPLQHRIGNGHVYCSSRISDDEATATLLANLDGKPLADPRMFKFTVGMRNKAWNRNVIAVGLAGGFLEPLESTSIHLVQAAVSQLIDFFPDQGFSSADIDEYNRMSRFHFERIRDFIILHYHQNQRTDSDFWKDCAHMAVPESLVEKMKLFRSRGRIVRFDNELFAEVAWLQVMQGQNLQTQGYNPLVDLQSEEDTVEYLESVRNVIAKCVEVMPEHSAYVASHCAAAKMGM
;
A
#
# COMPACT_ATOMS: atom_id res chain seq x y z
N MET A 1 23.21 33.25 -6.35
CA MET A 1 22.63 33.48 -7.70
C MET A 1 21.26 32.81 -7.70
N HIS A 2 20.18 33.55 -7.94
CA HIS A 2 18.86 32.93 -8.09
C HIS A 2 18.83 32.26 -9.46
N ASN A 3 18.74 30.94 -9.48
CA ASN A 3 18.46 30.18 -10.71
C ASN A 3 17.05 30.52 -11.22
N SER A 4 16.83 30.37 -12.53
CA SER A 4 15.51 30.59 -13.11
C SER A 4 14.48 29.61 -12.51
N PRO A 5 13.25 30.04 -12.19
CA PRO A 5 12.21 29.14 -11.69
C PRO A 5 11.77 28.14 -12.76
N ILE A 6 11.32 26.97 -12.33
CA ILE A 6 10.52 26.06 -13.17
C ILE A 6 9.27 26.81 -13.64
N LYS A 7 8.89 26.66 -14.90
CA LYS A 7 7.66 27.22 -15.46
C LYS A 7 6.69 26.15 -15.91
N THR A 8 7.23 25.08 -16.47
CA THR A 8 6.44 24.02 -17.10
C THR A 8 6.79 22.65 -16.50
N VAL A 9 5.78 21.98 -15.95
CA VAL A 9 5.86 20.59 -15.47
C VAL A 9 5.09 19.69 -16.44
N VAL A 10 5.76 18.68 -16.97
CA VAL A 10 5.17 17.69 -17.87
C VAL A 10 5.07 16.34 -17.14
N ILE A 11 3.86 15.83 -16.97
CA ILE A 11 3.57 14.52 -16.37
C ILE A 11 3.30 13.53 -17.51
N VAL A 12 4.08 12.45 -17.57
CA VAL A 12 4.00 11.44 -18.62
C VAL A 12 3.33 10.17 -18.08
N GLY A 13 2.10 9.92 -18.53
CA GLY A 13 1.28 8.79 -18.10
C GLY A 13 0.07 9.21 -17.28
N GLY A 14 -1.12 8.80 -17.71
CA GLY A 14 -2.43 9.16 -17.13
C GLY A 14 -3.06 8.06 -16.27
N GLY A 15 -2.27 7.14 -15.73
CA GLY A 15 -2.73 6.19 -14.73
C GLY A 15 -2.95 6.87 -13.36
N THR A 16 -3.27 6.06 -12.35
CA THR A 16 -3.51 6.55 -10.99
C THR A 16 -2.36 7.44 -10.47
N SER A 17 -1.10 7.03 -10.70
CA SER A 17 0.07 7.82 -10.26
C SER A 17 0.17 9.18 -10.94
N GLY A 18 -0.10 9.26 -12.25
CA GLY A 18 -0.08 10.53 -13.00
C GLY A 18 -1.16 11.50 -12.52
N TRP A 19 -2.39 11.03 -12.38
CA TRP A 19 -3.49 11.88 -11.93
C TRP A 19 -3.39 12.23 -10.44
N MET A 20 -2.86 11.37 -9.58
CA MET A 20 -2.52 11.72 -8.20
C MET A 20 -1.48 12.85 -8.16
N THR A 21 -0.43 12.75 -8.96
CA THR A 21 0.61 13.78 -9.07
C THR A 21 0.02 15.10 -9.59
N ALA A 22 -0.77 15.05 -10.65
CA ALA A 22 -1.43 16.22 -11.23
C ALA A 22 -2.37 16.91 -10.25
N ALA A 23 -3.21 16.16 -9.55
CA ALA A 23 -4.15 16.69 -8.55
C ALA A 23 -3.42 17.34 -7.37
N ALA A 24 -2.36 16.72 -6.86
CA ALA A 24 -1.56 17.28 -5.76
C ALA A 24 -0.81 18.54 -6.19
N LEU A 25 -0.08 18.50 -7.31
CA LEU A 25 0.68 19.65 -7.79
C LEU A 25 -0.22 20.84 -8.14
N SER A 26 -1.37 20.61 -8.80
CA SER A 26 -2.32 21.70 -9.10
C SER A 26 -2.90 22.34 -7.83
N THR A 27 -3.01 21.58 -6.74
CA THR A 27 -3.46 22.09 -5.45
C THR A 27 -2.41 22.99 -4.79
N VAL A 28 -1.15 22.56 -4.80
CA VAL A 28 -0.05 23.23 -4.09
C VAL A 28 0.47 24.43 -4.89
N LEU A 29 0.67 24.27 -6.19
CA LEU A 29 1.27 25.27 -7.06
C LEU A 29 0.31 26.40 -7.49
N ARG A 30 -0.99 26.24 -7.25
CA ARG A 30 -2.03 27.30 -7.38
C ARG A 30 -2.00 28.10 -8.67
N GLY A 31 -1.78 27.45 -9.81
CA GLY A 31 -1.79 28.08 -11.13
C GLY A 31 -0.58 28.96 -11.48
N GLN A 32 0.46 29.00 -10.64
CA GLN A 32 1.71 29.72 -10.92
C GLN A 32 2.61 28.99 -11.92
N TYR A 33 2.34 27.71 -12.16
CA TYR A 33 3.09 26.82 -13.04
C TYR A 33 2.16 26.23 -14.10
N SER A 34 2.67 26.06 -15.31
CA SER A 34 1.98 25.29 -16.34
C SER A 34 2.17 23.79 -16.05
N ILE A 35 1.08 23.06 -15.81
CA ILE A 35 1.10 21.62 -15.60
C ILE A 35 0.39 20.95 -16.78
N ARG A 36 1.11 20.08 -17.50
CA ARG A 36 0.57 19.34 -18.62
C ARG A 36 0.72 17.85 -18.39
N LEU A 37 -0.38 17.10 -18.47
CA LEU A 37 -0.35 15.64 -18.37
C LEU A 37 -0.57 15.06 -19.77
N VAL A 38 0.33 14.15 -20.16
CA VAL A 38 0.29 13.45 -21.46
C VAL A 38 -0.04 11.99 -21.21
N GLU A 39 -1.13 11.53 -21.84
CA GLU A 39 -1.57 10.13 -21.78
C GLU A 39 -2.11 9.65 -23.12
N SER A 40 -2.24 8.33 -23.29
CA SER A 40 -2.87 7.76 -24.48
C SER A 40 -4.00 6.82 -24.08
N ASP A 41 -5.18 7.08 -24.63
CA ASP A 41 -6.36 6.23 -24.45
C ASP A 41 -6.15 4.82 -25.04
N GLU A 42 -5.22 4.66 -26.02
CA GLU A 42 -4.83 3.36 -26.59
C GLU A 42 -4.13 2.44 -25.58
N ILE A 43 -3.36 3.00 -24.64
CA ILE A 43 -2.59 2.23 -23.66
C ILE A 43 -3.48 1.74 -22.50
N GLY A 44 -4.51 2.53 -22.17
CA GLY A 44 -5.48 2.23 -21.13
C GLY A 44 -4.88 2.21 -19.70
N ILE A 45 -5.74 2.02 -18.72
CA ILE A 45 -5.37 1.90 -17.30
C ILE A 45 -5.49 0.44 -16.87
N ILE A 46 -4.63 -0.01 -15.99
CA ILE A 46 -4.76 -1.31 -15.32
C ILE A 46 -5.91 -1.21 -14.33
N GLY A 47 -7.11 -1.57 -14.77
CA GLY A 47 -8.35 -1.49 -13.99
C GLY A 47 -8.47 -2.65 -12.99
N VAL A 48 -7.76 -2.57 -11.88
CA VAL A 48 -7.89 -3.50 -10.74
C VAL A 48 -8.54 -2.79 -9.56
N GLY A 49 -9.13 -3.57 -8.65
CA GLY A 49 -9.47 -3.05 -7.33
C GLY A 49 -8.19 -2.78 -6.55
N GLU A 50 -8.08 -1.58 -5.99
CA GLU A 50 -6.95 -1.18 -5.16
C GLU A 50 -7.35 -1.21 -3.68
N ALA A 51 -6.38 -1.55 -2.83
CA ALA A 51 -6.46 -1.42 -1.40
C ALA A 51 -5.38 -0.46 -0.91
N THR A 52 -5.67 0.28 0.14
CA THR A 52 -4.76 1.30 0.67
C THR A 52 -4.48 1.12 2.16
N ILE A 53 -3.66 2.00 2.69
CA ILE A 53 -3.34 2.14 4.11
C ILE A 53 -3.79 3.52 4.61
N PRO A 54 -3.93 3.77 5.93
CA PRO A 54 -4.55 4.99 6.47
C PRO A 54 -3.95 6.31 5.98
N MET A 55 -2.72 6.32 5.49
CA MET A 55 -2.06 7.53 4.94
C MET A 55 -2.81 8.14 3.74
N ILE A 56 -3.67 7.38 3.05
CA ILE A 56 -4.51 7.89 1.95
C ILE A 56 -5.43 9.03 2.40
N GLN A 57 -5.92 9.02 3.63
CA GLN A 57 -6.78 10.06 4.18
C GLN A 57 -6.07 11.43 4.20
N ARG A 58 -4.78 11.42 4.60
CA ARG A 58 -3.96 12.65 4.59
C ARG A 58 -3.80 13.22 3.19
N PHE A 59 -3.52 12.35 2.21
CA PHE A 59 -3.40 12.77 0.81
C PHE A 59 -4.70 13.36 0.29
N ASN A 60 -5.82 12.67 0.47
CA ASN A 60 -7.14 13.13 0.04
C ASN A 60 -7.50 14.48 0.69
N LYS A 61 -7.19 14.66 1.98
CA LYS A 61 -7.40 15.94 2.68
C LYS A 61 -6.55 17.07 2.09
N VAL A 62 -5.28 16.83 1.76
CA VAL A 62 -4.40 17.84 1.12
C VAL A 62 -4.94 18.22 -0.25
N VAL A 63 -5.40 17.25 -1.04
CA VAL A 63 -6.03 17.49 -2.34
C VAL A 63 -7.43 18.13 -2.22
N GLY A 64 -8.03 18.13 -1.02
CA GLY A 64 -9.36 18.69 -0.78
C GLY A 64 -10.49 17.81 -1.29
N ILE A 65 -10.32 16.50 -1.18
CA ILE A 65 -11.29 15.48 -1.58
C ILE A 65 -12.23 15.19 -0.40
N ASP A 66 -13.54 15.27 -0.62
CA ASP A 66 -14.55 14.77 0.30
C ASP A 66 -14.56 13.24 0.30
N GLU A 67 -14.53 12.64 1.49
CA GLU A 67 -14.42 11.20 1.65
C GLU A 67 -15.63 10.43 1.10
N ASN A 68 -16.83 10.93 1.37
CA ASN A 68 -18.04 10.27 0.93
C ASN A 68 -18.24 10.39 -0.59
N GLU A 69 -17.87 11.52 -1.18
CA GLU A 69 -17.85 11.72 -2.63
C GLU A 69 -16.83 10.78 -3.29
N PHE A 70 -15.60 10.72 -2.73
CA PHE A 70 -14.57 9.81 -3.20
C PHE A 70 -15.05 8.36 -3.23
N LEU A 71 -15.65 7.87 -2.14
CA LEU A 71 -16.14 6.50 -2.05
C LEU A 71 -17.31 6.21 -3.01
N ARG A 72 -18.20 7.18 -3.20
CA ARG A 72 -19.29 7.07 -4.20
C ARG A 72 -18.75 7.00 -5.63
N GLU A 73 -17.86 7.92 -6.00
CA GLU A 73 -17.32 8.02 -7.36
C GLU A 73 -16.42 6.85 -7.73
N THR A 74 -15.78 6.20 -6.73
CA THR A 74 -14.83 5.12 -6.96
C THR A 74 -15.36 3.73 -6.60
N GLN A 75 -16.67 3.60 -6.30
CA GLN A 75 -17.28 2.36 -5.83
C GLN A 75 -16.58 1.80 -4.57
N GLY A 76 -16.05 2.70 -3.76
CA GLY A 76 -15.16 2.40 -2.67
C GLY A 76 -15.84 1.81 -1.44
N THR A 77 -15.06 1.18 -0.59
CA THR A 77 -15.47 0.64 0.71
C THR A 77 -14.40 0.95 1.76
N PHE A 78 -14.73 0.78 3.04
CA PHE A 78 -13.77 0.99 4.11
C PHE A 78 -12.93 -0.26 4.36
N LYS A 79 -11.69 -0.03 4.82
CA LYS A 79 -10.72 -1.08 5.11
C LYS A 79 -10.12 -0.89 6.51
N LEU A 80 -10.23 -1.90 7.36
CA LEU A 80 -9.69 -1.92 8.73
C LEU A 80 -8.36 -2.69 8.85
N GLY A 81 -7.98 -3.44 7.81
CA GLY A 81 -6.75 -4.24 7.81
C GLY A 81 -6.69 -5.25 6.68
N ILE A 82 -5.81 -6.22 6.85
CA ILE A 82 -5.57 -7.33 5.91
C ILE A 82 -5.66 -8.65 6.66
N GLU A 83 -6.52 -9.56 6.21
CA GLU A 83 -6.55 -10.94 6.69
C GLU A 83 -5.56 -11.78 5.89
N PHE A 84 -4.63 -12.42 6.57
CA PHE A 84 -3.67 -13.36 6.00
C PHE A 84 -4.11 -14.79 6.26
N VAL A 85 -4.21 -15.60 5.19
CA VAL A 85 -4.66 -16.99 5.25
C VAL A 85 -3.57 -17.89 4.70
N ASN A 86 -3.20 -18.93 5.43
CA ASN A 86 -2.19 -19.93 5.06
C ASN A 86 -0.74 -19.40 4.95
N TRP A 87 -0.41 -18.26 5.52
CA TRP A 87 0.93 -17.70 5.42
C TRP A 87 1.93 -18.33 6.41
N GLY A 88 1.57 -18.50 7.68
CA GLY A 88 2.41 -19.20 8.65
C GLY A 88 2.52 -20.68 8.30
N LYS A 89 1.42 -21.39 8.34
CA LYS A 89 1.23 -22.77 7.86
C LYS A 89 -0.18 -22.94 7.28
N LEU A 90 -0.45 -24.06 6.63
CA LEU A 90 -1.79 -24.35 6.12
C LEU A 90 -2.82 -24.38 7.27
N GLY A 91 -3.91 -23.66 7.10
CA GLY A 91 -4.97 -23.48 8.09
C GLY A 91 -4.80 -22.27 9.00
N ASP A 92 -3.64 -21.66 9.07
CA ASP A 92 -3.43 -20.45 9.87
C ASP A 92 -4.19 -19.25 9.29
N ARG A 93 -4.69 -18.43 10.21
CA ARG A 93 -5.29 -17.12 9.88
C ARG A 93 -4.84 -16.10 10.92
N TYR A 94 -4.45 -14.92 10.46
CA TYR A 94 -4.21 -13.76 11.31
C TYR A 94 -4.62 -12.48 10.60
N MET A 95 -4.88 -11.44 11.37
CA MET A 95 -5.24 -10.12 10.84
C MET A 95 -4.12 -9.11 11.16
N HIS A 96 -3.60 -8.45 10.15
CA HIS A 96 -2.86 -7.18 10.30
C HIS A 96 -3.89 -6.04 10.27
N GLY A 97 -4.41 -5.69 11.45
CA GLY A 97 -5.38 -4.60 11.64
C GLY A 97 -4.68 -3.26 11.78
N PHE A 98 -5.32 -2.20 11.32
CA PHE A 98 -4.84 -0.84 11.54
C PHE A 98 -5.08 -0.37 12.99
N GLY A 99 -4.35 0.67 13.43
CA GLY A 99 -4.49 1.21 14.77
C GLY A 99 -3.67 0.47 15.82
N ARG A 100 -4.05 0.64 17.08
CA ARG A 100 -3.30 0.14 18.25
C ARG A 100 -3.84 -1.18 18.79
N ILE A 101 -3.01 -1.85 19.58
CA ILE A 101 -3.38 -3.04 20.34
C ILE A 101 -3.32 -2.71 21.84
N GLY A 102 -4.43 -2.89 22.53
CA GLY A 102 -4.52 -2.62 23.95
C GLY A 102 -4.24 -1.16 24.31
N GLN A 103 -3.82 -0.98 25.53
CA GLN A 103 -3.40 0.32 26.07
C GLN A 103 -2.14 0.10 26.90
N ASP A 104 -1.09 0.87 26.65
CA ASP A 104 0.16 0.75 27.39
C ASP A 104 -0.03 1.17 28.84
N LEU A 105 0.66 0.49 29.75
CA LEU A 105 0.73 0.88 31.17
C LEU A 105 2.08 1.54 31.41
N TRP A 106 2.06 2.80 31.81
CA TRP A 106 3.26 3.60 31.99
C TRP A 106 4.10 3.65 30.72
N THR A 107 5.32 3.17 30.79
CA THR A 107 6.28 3.07 29.67
C THR A 107 6.45 1.66 29.13
N VAL A 108 5.68 0.69 29.63
CA VAL A 108 5.75 -0.70 29.19
C VAL A 108 4.62 -0.98 28.20
N PRO A 109 4.91 -1.37 26.96
CA PRO A 109 3.92 -1.70 25.94
C PRO A 109 2.98 -2.82 26.39
N PHE A 110 1.70 -2.69 25.99
CA PHE A 110 0.63 -3.63 26.31
C PHE A 110 0.98 -5.08 26.02
N GLU A 111 1.59 -5.34 24.88
CA GLU A 111 1.91 -6.70 24.44
C GLU A 111 2.92 -7.41 25.37
N GLN A 112 3.68 -6.70 26.21
CA GLN A 112 4.59 -7.30 27.16
C GLN A 112 3.83 -7.95 28.33
N TYR A 113 2.79 -7.28 28.84
CA TYR A 113 1.86 -7.82 29.82
C TYR A 113 1.08 -9.01 29.24
N TRP A 114 0.58 -8.84 28.02
CA TRP A 114 -0.10 -9.91 27.29
C TRP A 114 0.80 -11.14 27.13
N ARG A 115 2.09 -10.99 26.75
CA ARG A 115 3.05 -12.11 26.60
C ARG A 115 3.21 -12.92 27.87
N LYS A 116 3.42 -12.25 29.01
CA LYS A 116 3.52 -12.90 30.29
C LYS A 116 2.28 -13.72 30.58
N MET A 117 1.11 -13.11 30.46
CA MET A 117 -0.17 -13.80 30.75
C MET A 117 -0.47 -14.90 29.72
N ARG A 118 -0.10 -14.71 28.46
CA ARG A 118 -0.25 -15.74 27.42
C ARG A 118 0.60 -16.97 27.70
N ALA A 119 1.84 -16.79 28.13
CA ALA A 119 2.72 -17.88 28.52
C ALA A 119 2.20 -18.67 29.72
N LEU A 120 1.46 -18.02 30.62
CA LEU A 120 0.78 -18.63 31.76
C LEU A 120 -0.60 -19.23 31.43
N GLY A 121 -1.06 -19.12 30.17
CA GLY A 121 -2.39 -19.57 29.77
C GLY A 121 -3.54 -18.69 30.27
N LYS A 122 -3.25 -17.47 30.74
CA LYS A 122 -4.20 -16.53 31.37
C LYS A 122 -4.65 -15.38 30.45
N ALA A 123 -4.23 -15.34 29.17
CA ALA A 123 -4.64 -14.32 28.21
C ALA A 123 -5.27 -14.93 26.96
N GLN A 124 -6.25 -14.24 26.40
CA GLN A 124 -6.85 -14.55 25.10
C GLN A 124 -5.90 -14.22 23.95
N ASP A 125 -6.29 -14.56 22.71
CA ASP A 125 -5.52 -14.20 21.52
C ASP A 125 -5.38 -12.67 21.40
N LEU A 126 -4.21 -12.23 20.94
CA LEU A 126 -3.85 -10.80 20.82
C LEU A 126 -4.88 -10.00 20.01
N GLU A 127 -5.59 -10.65 19.09
CA GLU A 127 -6.66 -10.04 18.30
C GLU A 127 -7.78 -9.44 19.14
N SER A 128 -8.10 -10.06 20.29
CA SER A 128 -9.19 -9.63 21.18
C SER A 128 -8.95 -8.27 21.83
N TYR A 129 -7.73 -7.75 21.72
CA TYR A 129 -7.31 -6.48 22.30
C TYR A 129 -7.11 -5.37 21.25
N CYS A 130 -7.63 -5.57 20.02
CA CYS A 130 -7.56 -4.60 18.94
C CYS A 130 -8.95 -4.36 18.35
N ILE A 131 -9.43 -3.11 18.44
CA ILE A 131 -10.79 -2.76 18.02
C ILE A 131 -11.02 -3.00 16.53
N THR A 132 -10.05 -2.63 15.66
CA THR A 132 -10.18 -2.82 14.20
C THR A 132 -10.21 -4.29 13.81
N ARG A 133 -9.47 -5.15 14.51
CA ARG A 133 -9.49 -6.60 14.28
C ARG A 133 -10.81 -7.22 14.72
N MET A 134 -11.33 -6.82 15.89
CA MET A 134 -12.62 -7.30 16.40
C MET A 134 -13.79 -6.81 15.53
N ALA A 135 -13.77 -5.55 15.09
CA ALA A 135 -14.75 -5.00 14.16
C ALA A 135 -14.70 -5.71 12.80
N SER A 136 -13.50 -6.01 12.27
CA SER A 136 -13.33 -6.79 11.04
C SER A 136 -13.95 -8.17 11.14
N LYS A 137 -13.70 -8.90 12.23
CA LYS A 137 -14.32 -10.23 12.47
C LYS A 137 -15.83 -10.19 12.52
N ALA A 138 -16.38 -9.10 13.04
CA ALA A 138 -17.82 -8.87 13.14
C ALA A 138 -18.44 -8.25 11.86
N ASN A 139 -17.64 -7.96 10.81
CA ASN A 139 -18.03 -7.20 9.61
C ASN A 139 -18.66 -5.83 9.92
N LYS A 140 -18.17 -5.16 10.94
CA LYS A 140 -18.65 -3.88 11.42
C LYS A 140 -17.66 -2.77 11.12
N PHE A 141 -18.19 -1.56 10.94
CA PHE A 141 -17.38 -0.38 10.72
C PHE A 141 -18.10 0.88 11.19
N MET A 142 -17.36 1.79 11.76
CA MET A 142 -17.73 3.21 11.93
C MET A 142 -16.47 4.08 11.89
N GLN A 143 -16.63 5.33 11.55
CA GLN A 143 -15.58 6.32 11.71
C GLN A 143 -15.37 6.66 13.20
N PRO A 144 -14.14 7.06 13.60
CA PRO A 144 -13.91 7.57 14.95
C PRO A 144 -14.88 8.72 15.27
N PRO A 145 -15.68 8.62 16.35
CA PRO A 145 -16.59 9.68 16.73
C PRO A 145 -15.81 10.92 17.23
N SER A 146 -16.26 12.11 16.85
CA SER A 146 -15.62 13.38 17.26
C SER A 146 -16.05 13.87 18.64
N ASP A 147 -17.18 13.39 19.13
CA ASP A 147 -17.85 13.80 20.38
C ASP A 147 -17.54 12.89 21.58
N VAL A 148 -16.84 11.79 21.35
CA VAL A 148 -16.41 10.83 22.39
C VAL A 148 -14.92 10.99 22.65
N THR A 149 -14.51 11.07 23.91
CA THR A 149 -13.10 11.12 24.33
C THR A 149 -12.74 9.91 25.17
N ASN A 150 -11.49 9.52 25.16
CA ASN A 150 -10.95 8.39 25.95
C ASN A 150 -11.68 7.06 25.73
N SER A 151 -12.03 6.77 24.49
CA SER A 151 -12.67 5.51 24.07
C SER A 151 -11.83 4.80 23.02
N PRO A 152 -11.78 3.45 22.99
CA PRO A 152 -11.21 2.70 21.89
C PRO A 152 -11.82 3.04 20.53
N LEU A 153 -13.03 3.60 20.47
CA LEU A 153 -13.64 4.08 19.22
C LEU A 153 -12.80 5.17 18.54
N ASN A 154 -12.03 5.96 19.31
CA ASN A 154 -11.13 6.98 18.76
C ASN A 154 -9.86 6.36 18.16
N ASP A 155 -9.55 5.10 18.47
CA ASP A 155 -8.39 4.36 17.96
C ASP A 155 -8.69 3.63 16.65
N ILE A 156 -9.90 3.74 16.10
CA ILE A 156 -10.27 3.16 14.82
C ILE A 156 -9.46 3.84 13.72
N ALA A 157 -8.44 3.15 13.24
CA ALA A 157 -7.70 3.54 12.05
C ALA A 157 -8.23 2.76 10.84
N TYR A 158 -8.42 3.44 9.72
CA TYR A 158 -8.99 2.83 8.53
C TYR A 158 -8.41 3.43 7.24
N ALA A 159 -8.58 2.70 6.18
CA ALA A 159 -8.25 3.09 4.82
C ALA A 159 -9.42 2.72 3.90
N TYR A 160 -9.15 2.57 2.61
CA TYR A 160 -10.18 2.31 1.61
C TYR A 160 -9.77 1.20 0.65
N HIS A 161 -10.81 0.55 0.11
CA HIS A 161 -10.75 -0.16 -1.16
C HIS A 161 -11.45 0.72 -2.20
N PHE A 162 -10.97 0.74 -3.44
CA PHE A 162 -11.60 1.48 -4.53
C PHE A 162 -11.22 0.92 -5.91
N ASP A 163 -11.97 1.29 -6.92
CA ASP A 163 -11.63 1.01 -8.30
C ASP A 163 -10.58 2.01 -8.80
N ALA A 164 -9.39 1.52 -9.19
CA ALA A 164 -8.26 2.35 -9.60
C ALA A 164 -8.55 3.21 -10.83
N SER A 165 -9.35 2.69 -11.79
CA SER A 165 -9.72 3.41 -13.00
C SER A 165 -10.68 4.54 -12.68
N LEU A 166 -11.64 4.30 -11.81
CA LEU A 166 -12.58 5.33 -11.35
C LEU A 166 -11.87 6.40 -10.53
N TYR A 167 -10.87 6.01 -9.71
CA TYR A 167 -10.08 6.97 -8.95
C TYR A 167 -9.25 7.88 -9.86
N ALA A 168 -8.56 7.32 -10.86
CA ALA A 168 -7.84 8.13 -11.84
C ALA A 168 -8.77 9.10 -12.56
N LYS A 169 -9.97 8.65 -12.96
CA LYS A 169 -11.00 9.50 -13.59
C LYS A 169 -11.53 10.58 -12.65
N PHE A 170 -11.72 10.27 -11.37
CA PHE A 170 -12.15 11.24 -10.36
C PHE A 170 -11.08 12.33 -10.15
N LEU A 171 -9.81 11.92 -9.99
CA LEU A 171 -8.68 12.85 -9.83
C LEU A 171 -8.45 13.71 -11.09
N SER A 172 -8.67 13.16 -12.29
CA SER A 172 -8.52 13.91 -13.55
C SER A 172 -9.51 15.06 -13.62
N LYS A 173 -10.77 14.87 -13.23
CA LYS A 173 -11.77 15.94 -13.16
C LYS A 173 -11.28 17.08 -12.24
N ILE A 174 -10.79 16.73 -11.05
CA ILE A 174 -10.28 17.70 -10.06
C ILE A 174 -9.07 18.47 -10.62
N ALA A 175 -8.10 17.76 -11.19
CA ALA A 175 -6.87 18.37 -11.71
C ALA A 175 -7.16 19.31 -12.90
N ILE A 176 -8.00 18.89 -13.84
CA ILE A 176 -8.40 19.70 -15.01
C ILE A 176 -9.16 20.96 -14.58
N GLN A 177 -10.07 20.86 -13.62
CA GLN A 177 -10.78 22.02 -13.06
C GLN A 177 -9.82 23.03 -12.41
N ARG A 178 -8.63 22.58 -11.97
CA ARG A 178 -7.57 23.43 -11.39
C ARG A 178 -6.53 23.89 -12.40
N GLY A 179 -6.78 23.70 -13.70
CA GLY A 179 -5.97 24.22 -14.79
C GLY A 179 -4.89 23.27 -15.32
N VAL A 180 -4.90 21.99 -14.95
CA VAL A 180 -4.03 20.99 -15.59
C VAL A 180 -4.51 20.76 -17.02
N VAL A 181 -3.59 20.86 -17.98
CA VAL A 181 -3.88 20.59 -19.40
C VAL A 181 -3.66 19.11 -19.69
N ARG A 182 -4.74 18.39 -19.99
CA ARG A 182 -4.67 17.02 -20.51
C ARG A 182 -4.34 17.04 -21.99
N THR A 183 -3.34 16.28 -22.39
CA THR A 183 -3.01 16.05 -23.80
C THR A 183 -3.11 14.55 -24.08
N GLU A 184 -4.05 14.21 -24.96
CA GLU A 184 -4.16 12.85 -25.48
C GLU A 184 -3.17 12.64 -26.60
N GLY A 185 -2.42 11.54 -26.56
CA GLY A 185 -1.53 11.14 -27.64
C GLY A 185 -0.41 10.20 -27.16
N ARG A 186 -0.08 9.28 -28.04
CA ARG A 186 1.03 8.34 -27.80
C ARG A 186 2.37 9.01 -28.04
N ILE A 187 3.25 9.00 -27.02
CA ILE A 187 4.63 9.49 -27.13
C ILE A 187 5.43 8.47 -27.98
N VAL A 188 6.06 8.96 -29.04
CA VAL A 188 6.87 8.16 -29.96
C VAL A 188 8.36 8.50 -29.88
N GLN A 189 8.73 9.66 -29.34
CA GLN A 189 10.11 10.08 -29.17
C GLN A 189 10.27 10.97 -27.95
N VAL A 190 11.43 10.89 -27.31
CA VAL A 190 11.86 11.80 -26.25
C VAL A 190 13.15 12.46 -26.72
N THR A 191 13.24 13.78 -26.63
CA THR A 191 14.45 14.52 -27.00
C THR A 191 15.20 14.99 -25.75
N GLN A 192 16.52 15.03 -25.85
CA GLN A 192 17.42 15.48 -24.79
C GLN A 192 18.24 16.67 -25.28
N ARG A 193 18.62 17.57 -24.37
CA ARG A 193 19.57 18.66 -24.63
C ARG A 193 20.96 18.08 -24.91
N GLU A 194 21.65 18.60 -25.91
CA GLU A 194 22.98 18.09 -26.31
C GLU A 194 24.07 18.29 -25.23
N GLY A 195 23.98 19.36 -24.43
CA GLY A 195 25.07 19.73 -23.49
C GLY A 195 25.03 18.93 -22.18
N ASP A 196 23.84 18.72 -21.59
CA ASP A 196 23.68 18.17 -20.23
C ASP A 196 22.88 16.85 -20.20
N GLY A 197 22.25 16.50 -21.33
CA GLY A 197 21.43 15.29 -21.46
C GLY A 197 20.12 15.34 -20.68
N TYR A 198 19.69 16.54 -20.27
CA TYR A 198 18.36 16.73 -19.68
C TYR A 198 17.27 16.44 -20.71
N VAL A 199 16.12 15.95 -20.28
CA VAL A 199 14.97 15.82 -21.16
C VAL A 199 14.49 17.21 -21.56
N ASP A 200 14.31 17.43 -22.85
CA ASP A 200 13.91 18.69 -23.42
C ASP A 200 12.44 18.68 -23.83
N ALA A 201 12.00 17.60 -24.50
CA ALA A 201 10.59 17.44 -24.87
C ALA A 201 10.21 15.99 -25.08
N VAL A 202 8.89 15.73 -25.05
CA VAL A 202 8.27 14.52 -25.59
C VAL A 202 7.56 14.85 -26.89
N VAL A 203 7.63 13.94 -27.88
CA VAL A 203 7.02 14.10 -29.20
C VAL A 203 5.91 13.05 -29.35
N LEU A 204 4.72 13.51 -29.70
CA LEU A 204 3.57 12.64 -29.92
C LEU A 204 3.55 12.05 -31.35
N ALA A 205 2.79 11.00 -31.54
CA ALA A 205 2.56 10.41 -32.87
C ALA A 205 1.95 11.39 -33.88
N SER A 206 1.26 12.45 -33.38
CA SER A 206 0.74 13.54 -34.19
C SER A 206 1.83 14.48 -34.73
N GLY A 207 3.07 14.39 -34.23
CA GLY A 207 4.16 15.32 -34.45
C GLY A 207 4.19 16.50 -33.45
N GLU A 208 3.21 16.63 -32.56
CA GLU A 208 3.23 17.66 -31.52
C GLU A 208 4.41 17.45 -30.58
N ARG A 209 5.19 18.52 -30.36
CA ARG A 209 6.32 18.59 -29.45
C ARG A 209 5.89 19.28 -28.16
N ILE A 210 6.09 18.61 -27.02
CA ILE A 210 5.71 19.13 -25.70
C ILE A 210 6.99 19.32 -24.88
N GLU A 211 7.38 20.58 -24.72
CA GLU A 211 8.54 20.99 -23.96
C GLU A 211 8.24 21.16 -22.48
N GLY A 212 9.25 20.94 -21.61
CA GLY A 212 9.12 21.11 -20.18
C GLY A 212 10.43 21.41 -19.48
N ASP A 213 10.34 22.06 -18.33
CA ASP A 213 11.50 22.26 -17.45
C ASP A 213 11.70 21.06 -16.53
N LEU A 214 10.62 20.51 -15.97
CA LEU A 214 10.58 19.35 -15.09
C LEU A 214 9.62 18.29 -15.67
N PHE A 215 10.09 17.05 -15.69
CA PHE A 215 9.29 15.91 -16.16
C PHE A 215 9.01 14.92 -15.03
N ILE A 216 7.77 14.47 -14.92
CA ILE A 216 7.38 13.44 -13.98
C ILE A 216 7.04 12.18 -14.75
N ASP A 217 7.82 11.13 -14.59
CA ASP A 217 7.61 9.86 -15.26
C ASP A 217 6.63 8.97 -14.49
N CYS A 218 5.40 8.91 -14.97
CA CYS A 218 4.32 8.03 -14.51
C CYS A 218 3.96 6.97 -15.56
N SER A 219 4.89 6.63 -16.47
CA SER A 219 4.67 5.75 -17.62
C SER A 219 4.63 4.25 -17.26
N GLY A 220 4.45 3.91 -15.99
CA GLY A 220 4.37 2.54 -15.52
C GLY A 220 5.72 1.84 -15.49
N MET A 221 5.73 0.50 -15.46
CA MET A 221 6.95 -0.31 -15.36
C MET A 221 7.94 -0.06 -16.49
N ARG A 222 7.46 0.48 -17.61
CA ARG A 222 8.30 0.87 -18.76
C ARG A 222 9.35 1.90 -18.38
N GLY A 223 8.97 2.93 -17.60
CA GLY A 223 9.87 4.02 -17.22
C GLY A 223 10.39 4.77 -18.44
N LEU A 224 9.49 5.27 -19.29
CA LEU A 224 9.81 5.86 -20.60
C LEU A 224 10.90 6.93 -20.52
N LEU A 225 10.85 7.79 -19.51
CA LEU A 225 11.83 8.85 -19.33
C LEU A 225 12.99 8.40 -18.46
N ILE A 226 12.69 7.85 -17.28
CA ILE A 226 13.71 7.50 -16.28
C ILE A 226 14.61 6.35 -16.74
N GLU A 227 14.06 5.37 -17.47
CA GLU A 227 14.83 4.21 -17.92
C GLU A 227 15.11 4.21 -19.43
N GLU A 228 14.06 4.24 -20.28
CA GLU A 228 14.29 4.09 -21.72
C GLU A 228 15.10 5.26 -22.28
N THR A 229 14.94 6.48 -21.71
CA THR A 229 15.68 7.68 -22.16
C THR A 229 16.95 7.88 -21.33
N LEU A 230 16.84 8.00 -20.00
CA LEU A 230 17.96 8.38 -19.14
C LEU A 230 18.84 7.20 -18.69
N LYS A 231 18.46 5.96 -18.98
CA LYS A 231 19.22 4.73 -18.65
C LYS A 231 19.65 4.67 -17.19
N THR A 232 18.74 5.00 -16.28
CA THR A 232 19.03 5.12 -14.83
C THR A 232 19.41 3.78 -14.20
N GLY A 233 18.92 2.66 -14.75
CA GLY A 233 19.15 1.31 -14.24
C GLY A 233 18.17 0.92 -13.15
N TYR A 234 18.16 -0.38 -12.83
CA TYR A 234 17.19 -1.00 -11.93
C TYR A 234 17.87 -2.00 -11.02
N GLU A 235 17.54 -1.98 -9.73
CA GLU A 235 17.98 -2.94 -8.73
C GLU A 235 16.91 -4.03 -8.60
N ASP A 236 17.25 -5.25 -9.00
CA ASP A 236 16.36 -6.42 -9.00
C ASP A 236 16.41 -7.14 -7.65
N TRP A 237 15.26 -7.29 -7.01
CA TRP A 237 15.08 -7.96 -5.70
C TRP A 237 14.38 -9.31 -5.80
N SER A 238 14.33 -9.90 -7.00
CA SER A 238 13.68 -11.21 -7.23
C SER A 238 14.29 -12.35 -6.42
N HIS A 239 15.53 -12.21 -5.96
CA HIS A 239 16.18 -13.18 -5.07
C HIS A 239 15.58 -13.22 -3.66
N TRP A 240 14.84 -12.17 -3.24
CA TRP A 240 14.08 -12.14 -1.99
C TRP A 240 12.58 -12.28 -2.21
N LEU A 241 12.06 -11.74 -3.30
CA LEU A 241 10.64 -11.71 -3.65
C LEU A 241 10.46 -12.35 -5.03
N PRO A 242 10.38 -13.69 -5.07
CA PRO A 242 10.56 -14.47 -6.30
C PRO A 242 9.33 -14.48 -7.23
N CYS A 243 8.21 -13.90 -6.81
CA CYS A 243 7.05 -13.77 -7.67
C CYS A 243 7.31 -12.73 -8.77
N ASN A 244 6.93 -13.07 -10.01
CA ASN A 244 7.21 -12.26 -11.19
C ASN A 244 6.02 -12.12 -12.15
N ARG A 245 4.88 -12.68 -11.78
CA ARG A 245 3.63 -12.57 -12.55
C ARG A 245 2.43 -12.38 -11.64
N ALA A 246 1.42 -11.72 -12.18
CA ALA A 246 0.11 -11.62 -11.55
C ALA A 246 -1.00 -11.82 -12.57
N LEU A 247 -2.06 -12.50 -12.17
CA LEU A 247 -3.33 -12.56 -12.87
C LEU A 247 -4.34 -11.71 -12.11
N ALA A 248 -5.17 -10.94 -12.78
CA ALA A 248 -6.23 -10.17 -12.16
C ALA A 248 -7.58 -10.45 -12.83
N VAL A 249 -8.62 -10.64 -12.04
CA VAL A 249 -9.99 -10.89 -12.52
C VAL A 249 -11.01 -10.31 -11.54
N PRO A 250 -12.00 -9.54 -12.00
CA PRO A 250 -13.14 -9.18 -11.19
C PRO A 250 -14.13 -10.35 -11.09
N CYS A 251 -14.83 -10.48 -9.95
CA CYS A 251 -15.96 -11.39 -9.82
C CYS A 251 -17.18 -10.70 -9.20
N GLU A 252 -18.34 -11.33 -9.28
CA GLU A 252 -19.57 -10.88 -8.63
C GLU A 252 -19.34 -10.62 -7.14
N SER A 253 -20.11 -9.68 -6.58
CA SER A 253 -20.08 -9.37 -5.15
C SER A 253 -20.57 -10.55 -4.31
N ALA A 254 -19.91 -10.79 -3.17
CA ALA A 254 -20.38 -11.72 -2.17
C ALA A 254 -21.55 -11.13 -1.35
N ALA A 255 -22.33 -11.98 -0.68
CA ALA A 255 -23.43 -11.56 0.19
C ALA A 255 -22.97 -10.64 1.34
N THR A 256 -21.71 -10.78 1.78
CA THR A 256 -21.13 -9.99 2.88
C THR A 256 -20.06 -9.07 2.37
N LEU A 257 -20.22 -7.76 2.65
CA LEU A 257 -19.22 -6.73 2.36
C LEU A 257 -18.25 -6.63 3.54
N THR A 258 -17.09 -7.29 3.43
CA THR A 258 -16.08 -7.30 4.50
C THR A 258 -15.26 -6.01 4.55
N PRO A 259 -14.95 -5.44 5.75
CA PRO A 259 -14.14 -4.24 5.88
C PRO A 259 -12.62 -4.56 5.90
N TYR A 260 -12.16 -5.51 5.11
CA TYR A 260 -10.75 -5.87 5.04
C TYR A 260 -10.39 -6.52 3.71
N THR A 261 -9.12 -6.40 3.31
CA THR A 261 -8.52 -7.17 2.23
C THR A 261 -8.21 -8.58 2.74
N ARG A 262 -8.39 -9.62 1.92
CA ARG A 262 -7.91 -10.95 2.23
C ARG A 262 -6.74 -11.31 1.33
N SER A 263 -5.65 -11.79 1.92
CA SER A 263 -4.46 -12.31 1.25
C SER A 263 -4.30 -13.78 1.58
N THR A 264 -4.52 -14.66 0.59
CA THR A 264 -4.45 -16.12 0.76
C THR A 264 -3.21 -16.67 0.09
N ALA A 265 -2.32 -17.29 0.85
CA ALA A 265 -1.13 -17.94 0.30
C ALA A 265 -1.52 -19.28 -0.34
N HIS A 266 -1.06 -19.48 -1.58
CA HIS A 266 -1.21 -20.67 -2.40
C HIS A 266 0.12 -21.43 -2.54
N ARG A 267 0.18 -22.43 -3.41
CA ARG A 267 1.36 -23.31 -3.56
C ARG A 267 2.65 -22.57 -3.94
N ALA A 268 2.55 -21.51 -4.77
CA ALA A 268 3.73 -20.76 -5.24
C ALA A 268 3.40 -19.28 -5.47
N GLY A 269 2.82 -18.64 -4.46
CA GLY A 269 2.37 -17.26 -4.50
C GLY A 269 1.17 -17.03 -3.62
N TRP A 270 0.40 -15.97 -3.89
CA TRP A 270 -0.74 -15.56 -3.06
C TRP A 270 -1.81 -14.84 -3.87
N GLN A 271 -3.05 -14.90 -3.38
CA GLN A 271 -4.22 -14.30 -4.00
C GLN A 271 -4.75 -13.16 -3.13
N TRP A 272 -5.00 -11.99 -3.72
CA TRP A 272 -5.75 -10.92 -3.06
C TRP A 272 -7.24 -11.00 -3.37
N ARG A 273 -8.05 -10.51 -2.41
CA ARG A 273 -9.48 -10.28 -2.52
C ARG A 273 -9.80 -8.91 -1.96
N ILE A 274 -10.31 -8.01 -2.80
CA ILE A 274 -10.61 -6.61 -2.49
C ILE A 274 -12.10 -6.36 -2.74
N PRO A 275 -12.92 -6.17 -1.69
CA PRO A 275 -14.36 -5.95 -1.82
C PRO A 275 -14.67 -4.50 -2.18
N LEU A 276 -15.38 -4.30 -3.28
CA LEU A 276 -15.92 -3.01 -3.72
C LEU A 276 -17.46 -3.05 -3.65
N GLN A 277 -18.11 -1.88 -3.82
CA GLN A 277 -19.58 -1.84 -3.76
C GLN A 277 -20.26 -2.62 -4.90
N HIS A 278 -19.63 -2.70 -6.08
CA HIS A 278 -20.22 -3.31 -7.28
C HIS A 278 -19.62 -4.67 -7.67
N ARG A 279 -18.45 -5.02 -7.16
CA ARG A 279 -17.71 -6.25 -7.52
C ARG A 279 -16.64 -6.56 -6.49
N ILE A 280 -16.01 -7.73 -6.61
CA ILE A 280 -14.79 -8.04 -5.88
C ILE A 280 -13.62 -8.04 -6.88
N GLY A 281 -12.56 -7.29 -6.57
CA GLY A 281 -11.28 -7.36 -7.26
C GLY A 281 -10.45 -8.52 -6.72
N ASN A 282 -10.03 -9.43 -7.60
CA ASN A 282 -9.17 -10.55 -7.23
C ASN A 282 -7.94 -10.59 -8.13
N GLY A 283 -6.88 -11.19 -7.60
CA GLY A 283 -5.75 -11.55 -8.43
C GLY A 283 -4.77 -12.46 -7.70
N HIS A 284 -3.96 -13.15 -8.47
CA HIS A 284 -2.99 -14.13 -8.02
C HIS A 284 -1.59 -13.71 -8.44
N VAL A 285 -0.77 -13.33 -7.46
CA VAL A 285 0.68 -13.10 -7.61
C VAL A 285 1.38 -14.45 -7.48
N TYR A 286 2.24 -14.80 -8.43
CA TYR A 286 2.87 -16.11 -8.43
C TYR A 286 4.27 -16.11 -9.05
N CYS A 287 5.02 -17.17 -8.71
CA CYS A 287 6.35 -17.44 -9.21
C CYS A 287 6.27 -18.36 -10.43
N SER A 288 6.52 -17.83 -11.63
CA SER A 288 6.36 -18.57 -12.89
C SER A 288 7.40 -19.69 -13.11
N SER A 289 8.46 -19.74 -12.31
CA SER A 289 9.40 -20.86 -12.29
C SER A 289 8.92 -22.05 -11.43
N ARG A 290 7.83 -21.89 -10.69
CA ARG A 290 7.30 -22.89 -9.75
C ARG A 290 5.92 -23.43 -10.14
N ILE A 291 5.11 -22.63 -10.84
CA ILE A 291 3.82 -23.05 -11.41
C ILE A 291 3.63 -22.43 -12.79
N SER A 292 2.87 -23.12 -13.65
CA SER A 292 2.52 -22.61 -14.97
C SER A 292 1.45 -21.50 -14.89
N ASP A 293 1.30 -20.75 -15.98
CA ASP A 293 0.26 -19.72 -16.09
C ASP A 293 -1.16 -20.34 -16.03
N ASP A 294 -1.33 -21.55 -16.56
CA ASP A 294 -2.60 -22.29 -16.53
C ASP A 294 -2.95 -22.76 -15.11
N GLU A 295 -1.96 -23.29 -14.36
CA GLU A 295 -2.16 -23.66 -12.95
C GLU A 295 -2.49 -22.44 -12.09
N ALA A 296 -1.80 -21.31 -12.31
CA ALA A 296 -2.07 -20.07 -11.62
C ALA A 296 -3.48 -19.55 -11.93
N THR A 297 -3.91 -19.64 -13.19
CA THR A 297 -5.26 -19.27 -13.63
C THR A 297 -6.32 -20.16 -13.01
N ALA A 298 -6.13 -21.47 -13.04
CA ALA A 298 -7.05 -22.43 -12.43
C ALA A 298 -7.18 -22.19 -10.91
N THR A 299 -6.05 -21.93 -10.23
CA THR A 299 -6.03 -21.61 -8.80
C THR A 299 -6.82 -20.34 -8.51
N LEU A 300 -6.61 -19.26 -9.28
CA LEU A 300 -7.34 -18.01 -9.11
C LEU A 300 -8.85 -18.22 -9.28
N LEU A 301 -9.27 -18.84 -10.36
CA LEU A 301 -10.69 -19.03 -10.67
C LEU A 301 -11.40 -19.95 -9.68
N ALA A 302 -10.73 -20.99 -9.18
CA ALA A 302 -11.29 -21.91 -8.17
C ALA A 302 -11.49 -21.25 -6.79
N ASN A 303 -10.87 -20.11 -6.52
CA ASN A 303 -10.90 -19.43 -5.22
C ASN A 303 -11.63 -18.07 -5.28
N LEU A 304 -12.45 -17.82 -6.29
CA LEU A 304 -13.32 -16.65 -6.36
C LEU A 304 -14.56 -16.84 -5.46
N ASP A 305 -15.03 -15.77 -4.85
CA ASP A 305 -16.26 -15.78 -4.05
C ASP A 305 -17.55 -15.75 -4.91
N GLY A 306 -17.45 -15.35 -6.18
CA GLY A 306 -18.56 -15.27 -7.14
C GLY A 306 -18.12 -15.60 -8.56
N LYS A 307 -19.02 -15.52 -9.53
CA LYS A 307 -18.71 -15.79 -10.94
C LYS A 307 -17.73 -14.72 -11.48
N PRO A 308 -16.73 -15.10 -12.30
CA PRO A 308 -15.87 -14.13 -12.95
C PRO A 308 -16.67 -13.21 -13.89
N LEU A 309 -16.38 -11.92 -13.89
CA LEU A 309 -17.01 -10.90 -14.73
C LEU A 309 -16.20 -10.59 -16.00
N ALA A 310 -14.99 -11.12 -16.11
CA ALA A 310 -14.11 -11.00 -17.27
C ALA A 310 -13.11 -12.15 -17.30
N ASP A 311 -12.37 -12.29 -18.38
CA ASP A 311 -11.22 -13.20 -18.43
C ASP A 311 -10.07 -12.69 -17.59
N PRO A 312 -9.26 -13.58 -16.96
CA PRO A 312 -8.09 -13.19 -16.20
C PRO A 312 -7.06 -12.47 -17.08
N ARG A 313 -6.62 -11.30 -16.62
CA ARG A 313 -5.58 -10.51 -17.31
C ARG A 313 -4.22 -10.73 -16.64
N MET A 314 -3.21 -11.09 -17.44
CA MET A 314 -1.86 -11.32 -16.95
C MET A 314 -0.99 -10.08 -17.00
N PHE A 315 -0.16 -9.91 -15.96
CA PHE A 315 0.87 -8.90 -15.84
C PHE A 315 2.20 -9.56 -15.50
N LYS A 316 3.28 -9.08 -16.12
CA LYS A 316 4.66 -9.48 -15.81
C LYS A 316 5.35 -8.31 -15.12
N PHE A 317 6.15 -8.58 -14.12
CA PHE A 317 6.88 -7.55 -13.38
C PHE A 317 8.20 -8.09 -12.83
N THR A 318 9.08 -7.18 -12.47
CA THR A 318 10.28 -7.43 -11.67
C THR A 318 10.16 -6.62 -10.39
N VAL A 319 10.29 -7.28 -9.24
CA VAL A 319 10.28 -6.59 -7.94
C VAL A 319 11.61 -5.88 -7.74
N GLY A 320 11.56 -4.61 -7.37
CA GLY A 320 12.77 -3.80 -7.22
C GLY A 320 12.50 -2.30 -7.35
N MET A 321 13.57 -1.54 -7.53
CA MET A 321 13.48 -0.09 -7.69
C MET A 321 14.52 0.45 -8.67
N ARG A 322 14.29 1.65 -9.21
CA ARG A 322 15.30 2.36 -9.98
C ARG A 322 16.49 2.73 -9.08
N ASN A 323 17.71 2.73 -9.68
CA ASN A 323 18.91 3.15 -8.95
C ASN A 323 18.79 4.60 -8.44
N LYS A 324 18.04 5.43 -9.16
CA LYS A 324 17.64 6.79 -8.78
C LYS A 324 16.18 7.02 -9.12
N ALA A 325 15.41 7.52 -8.17
CA ALA A 325 14.05 7.99 -8.40
C ALA A 325 14.02 9.37 -9.06
N TRP A 326 15.03 10.19 -8.82
CA TRP A 326 15.24 11.47 -9.49
C TRP A 326 16.59 11.46 -10.21
N ASN A 327 16.56 11.65 -11.54
CA ASN A 327 17.74 11.73 -12.38
C ASN A 327 17.60 12.94 -13.32
N ARG A 328 18.55 13.89 -13.28
CA ARG A 328 18.50 15.16 -14.00
C ARG A 328 17.20 15.93 -13.72
N ASN A 329 16.40 16.25 -14.74
CA ASN A 329 15.09 16.90 -14.62
C ASN A 329 13.91 15.92 -14.71
N VAL A 330 14.14 14.64 -14.42
CA VAL A 330 13.11 13.61 -14.44
C VAL A 330 12.95 12.97 -13.07
N ILE A 331 11.72 12.95 -12.56
CA ILE A 331 11.32 12.25 -11.32
C ILE A 331 10.38 11.12 -11.67
N ALA A 332 10.72 9.90 -11.27
CA ALA A 332 9.88 8.73 -11.47
C ALA A 332 8.88 8.57 -10.30
N VAL A 333 7.60 8.41 -10.62
CA VAL A 333 6.52 8.24 -9.65
C VAL A 333 5.71 6.99 -9.95
N GLY A 334 5.37 6.23 -8.92
CA GLY A 334 4.65 4.98 -9.03
C GLY A 334 5.50 3.87 -9.66
N LEU A 335 4.94 3.08 -10.55
CA LEU A 335 5.61 1.92 -11.14
C LEU A 335 6.85 2.28 -11.98
N ALA A 336 6.98 3.53 -12.42
CA ALA A 336 8.19 4.01 -13.11
C ALA A 336 9.39 4.07 -12.15
N GLY A 337 9.18 4.35 -10.86
CA GLY A 337 10.22 4.39 -9.83
C GLY A 337 10.61 3.02 -9.26
N GLY A 338 9.72 2.03 -9.37
CA GLY A 338 9.93 0.68 -8.86
C GLY A 338 8.61 -0.05 -8.60
N PHE A 339 8.72 -1.33 -8.30
CA PHE A 339 7.57 -2.18 -7.99
C PHE A 339 7.84 -3.06 -6.77
N LEU A 340 6.90 -3.07 -5.87
CA LEU A 340 6.76 -4.03 -4.79
C LEU A 340 5.38 -4.69 -4.87
N GLU A 341 5.31 -5.97 -4.56
CA GLU A 341 4.04 -6.70 -4.51
C GLU A 341 3.04 -6.00 -3.59
N PRO A 342 1.74 -5.91 -3.97
CA PRO A 342 0.75 -5.16 -3.21
C PRO A 342 0.25 -5.91 -1.95
N LEU A 343 1.09 -6.77 -1.36
CA LEU A 343 0.76 -7.62 -0.22
C LEU A 343 0.26 -6.80 0.99
N GLU A 344 0.90 -5.69 1.25
CA GLU A 344 0.58 -4.76 2.34
C GLU A 344 -0.08 -3.46 1.85
N SER A 345 -0.58 -3.45 0.59
CA SER A 345 -1.32 -2.32 0.00
C SER A 345 -0.53 -1.01 -0.05
N THR A 346 0.77 -1.08 -0.35
CA THR A 346 1.71 0.05 -0.30
C THR A 346 1.92 0.78 -1.62
N SER A 347 1.39 0.27 -2.75
CA SER A 347 1.61 0.86 -4.07
C SER A 347 1.16 2.33 -4.15
N ILE A 348 -0.05 2.62 -3.69
CA ILE A 348 -0.58 4.00 -3.66
C ILE A 348 0.20 4.87 -2.66
N HIS A 349 0.63 4.31 -1.51
CA HIS A 349 1.44 5.03 -0.54
C HIS A 349 2.80 5.45 -1.12
N LEU A 350 3.47 4.61 -1.91
CA LEU A 350 4.72 4.98 -2.57
C LEU A 350 4.54 6.15 -3.54
N VAL A 351 3.40 6.24 -4.24
CA VAL A 351 3.05 7.42 -5.03
C VAL A 351 2.90 8.66 -4.14
N GLN A 352 2.18 8.54 -3.03
CA GLN A 352 1.97 9.64 -2.08
C GLN A 352 3.29 10.14 -1.48
N ALA A 353 4.17 9.23 -1.10
CA ALA A 353 5.49 9.56 -0.58
C ALA A 353 6.34 10.30 -1.62
N ALA A 354 6.40 9.79 -2.85
CA ALA A 354 7.12 10.44 -3.94
C ALA A 354 6.59 11.84 -4.25
N VAL A 355 5.26 12.01 -4.29
CA VAL A 355 4.63 13.32 -4.53
C VAL A 355 4.87 14.29 -3.37
N SER A 356 4.79 13.82 -2.12
CA SER A 356 5.11 14.65 -0.96
C SER A 356 6.57 15.11 -0.98
N GLN A 357 7.50 14.20 -1.23
CA GLN A 357 8.91 14.52 -1.37
C GLN A 357 9.17 15.50 -2.54
N LEU A 358 8.51 15.32 -3.69
CA LEU A 358 8.60 16.26 -4.80
C LEU A 358 8.16 17.68 -4.39
N ILE A 359 7.10 17.80 -3.59
CA ILE A 359 6.64 19.10 -3.10
C ILE A 359 7.66 19.71 -2.13
N ASP A 360 8.22 18.91 -1.22
CA ASP A 360 9.21 19.35 -0.23
C ASP A 360 10.54 19.78 -0.88
N PHE A 361 10.96 19.10 -1.96
CA PHE A 361 12.18 19.35 -2.72
C PHE A 361 11.90 19.97 -4.11
N PHE A 362 10.82 20.75 -4.25
CA PHE A 362 10.44 21.29 -5.56
C PHE A 362 11.57 22.16 -6.14
N PRO A 363 12.13 21.86 -7.34
CA PRO A 363 13.37 22.44 -7.81
C PRO A 363 13.19 23.82 -8.45
N ASP A 364 14.30 24.51 -8.64
CA ASP A 364 14.52 25.51 -9.69
C ASP A 364 15.23 24.87 -10.90
N GLN A 365 15.52 25.64 -11.95
CA GLN A 365 16.21 25.14 -13.14
C GLN A 365 17.69 24.79 -12.90
N GLY A 366 18.24 25.06 -11.71
CA GLY A 366 19.60 24.68 -11.33
C GLY A 366 19.70 23.21 -10.87
N PHE A 367 18.60 22.58 -10.51
CA PHE A 367 18.53 21.18 -10.09
C PHE A 367 19.65 20.81 -9.11
N SER A 368 19.59 21.36 -7.90
CA SER A 368 20.59 21.14 -6.84
C SER A 368 20.91 19.65 -6.65
N SER A 369 22.19 19.30 -6.77
CA SER A 369 22.62 17.90 -6.56
C SER A 369 22.35 17.42 -5.13
N ALA A 370 22.44 18.32 -4.13
CA ALA A 370 22.14 17.97 -2.75
C ALA A 370 20.68 17.58 -2.55
N ASP A 371 19.74 18.29 -3.19
CA ASP A 371 18.31 17.98 -3.12
C ASP A 371 18.00 16.68 -3.85
N ILE A 372 18.61 16.46 -5.02
CA ILE A 372 18.47 15.22 -5.80
C ILE A 372 19.00 14.02 -4.99
N ASP A 373 20.17 14.15 -4.39
CA ASP A 373 20.78 13.05 -3.62
C ASP A 373 19.93 12.72 -2.39
N GLU A 374 19.42 13.72 -1.67
CA GLU A 374 18.56 13.50 -0.50
C GLU A 374 17.21 12.90 -0.90
N TYR A 375 16.57 13.39 -1.97
CA TYR A 375 15.35 12.79 -2.53
C TYR A 375 15.56 11.29 -2.85
N ASN A 376 16.67 10.96 -3.52
CA ASN A 376 16.99 9.58 -3.86
C ASN A 376 17.26 8.72 -2.62
N ARG A 377 17.93 9.25 -1.60
CA ARG A 377 18.17 8.58 -0.32
C ARG A 377 16.84 8.26 0.39
N MET A 378 15.93 9.23 0.47
CA MET A 378 14.61 9.05 1.09
C MET A 378 13.75 8.05 0.31
N SER A 379 13.73 8.14 -1.02
CA SER A 379 12.99 7.18 -1.87
C SER A 379 13.50 5.76 -1.66
N ARG A 380 14.82 5.55 -1.64
CA ARG A 380 15.45 4.26 -1.36
C ARG A 380 15.05 3.72 0.01
N PHE A 381 15.09 4.56 1.04
CA PHE A 381 14.70 4.20 2.40
C PHE A 381 13.25 3.67 2.45
N HIS A 382 12.29 4.36 1.81
CA HIS A 382 10.90 3.91 1.76
C HIS A 382 10.75 2.54 1.10
N PHE A 383 11.38 2.35 -0.07
CA PHE A 383 11.32 1.08 -0.79
C PHE A 383 11.94 -0.06 0.03
N GLU A 384 13.13 0.14 0.60
CA GLU A 384 13.82 -0.89 1.38
C GLU A 384 13.05 -1.28 2.66
N ARG A 385 12.47 -0.31 3.39
CA ARG A 385 11.70 -0.62 4.60
C ARG A 385 10.42 -1.39 4.31
N ILE A 386 9.74 -1.05 3.20
CA ILE A 386 8.56 -1.81 2.74
C ILE A 386 8.97 -3.19 2.24
N ARG A 387 10.05 -3.28 1.46
CA ARG A 387 10.63 -4.55 1.00
C ARG A 387 10.88 -5.50 2.17
N ASP A 388 11.57 -5.04 3.22
CA ASP A 388 11.91 -5.84 4.38
C ASP A 388 10.66 -6.37 5.09
N PHE A 389 9.61 -5.56 5.16
CA PHE A 389 8.34 -5.98 5.73
C PHE A 389 7.62 -7.04 4.88
N ILE A 390 7.66 -6.92 3.55
CA ILE A 390 7.12 -7.94 2.64
C ILE A 390 7.95 -9.24 2.75
N ILE A 391 9.28 -9.14 2.75
CA ILE A 391 10.17 -10.30 2.92
C ILE A 391 9.86 -11.07 4.21
N LEU A 392 9.54 -10.38 5.31
CA LEU A 392 9.15 -11.02 6.57
C LEU A 392 8.02 -12.04 6.38
N HIS A 393 7.00 -11.70 5.58
CA HIS A 393 5.87 -12.60 5.31
C HIS A 393 6.29 -13.88 4.59
N TYR A 394 7.21 -13.76 3.62
CA TYR A 394 7.74 -14.89 2.88
C TYR A 394 8.73 -15.73 3.69
N HIS A 395 9.63 -15.05 4.40
CA HIS A 395 10.70 -15.72 5.15
C HIS A 395 10.20 -16.41 6.43
N GLN A 396 9.31 -15.75 7.19
CA GLN A 396 8.85 -16.26 8.49
C GLN A 396 7.64 -17.21 8.31
N ASN A 397 7.69 -18.13 7.35
CA ASN A 397 6.70 -19.17 7.16
C ASN A 397 7.16 -20.52 7.71
N GLN A 398 6.22 -21.40 8.00
CA GLN A 398 6.42 -22.77 8.50
C GLN A 398 5.81 -23.80 7.53
N ARG A 399 5.61 -23.41 6.26
CA ARG A 399 5.00 -24.26 5.24
C ARG A 399 6.00 -25.27 4.69
N THR A 400 5.54 -26.51 4.56
CA THR A 400 6.34 -27.63 4.04
C THR A 400 5.74 -28.27 2.78
N ASP A 401 4.59 -27.75 2.33
CA ASP A 401 3.77 -28.30 1.26
C ASP A 401 4.30 -28.00 -0.15
N SER A 402 5.24 -27.06 -0.29
CA SER A 402 5.89 -26.77 -1.58
C SER A 402 7.34 -26.33 -1.40
N ASP A 403 8.15 -26.54 -2.42
CA ASP A 403 9.55 -26.11 -2.43
C ASP A 403 9.66 -24.59 -2.50
N PHE A 404 8.68 -23.91 -3.10
CA PHE A 404 8.61 -22.44 -3.09
C PHE A 404 8.66 -21.86 -1.67
N TRP A 405 7.79 -22.35 -0.77
CA TRP A 405 7.74 -21.87 0.61
C TRP A 405 8.94 -22.30 1.44
N LYS A 406 9.48 -23.52 1.17
CA LYS A 406 10.72 -23.96 1.82
C LYS A 406 11.89 -23.06 1.44
N ASP A 407 12.05 -22.73 0.16
CA ASP A 407 13.09 -21.82 -0.31
C ASP A 407 12.96 -20.44 0.32
N CYS A 408 11.75 -19.89 0.36
CA CYS A 408 11.47 -18.61 1.03
C CYS A 408 11.84 -18.62 2.53
N ALA A 409 11.56 -19.72 3.24
CA ALA A 409 11.88 -19.85 4.65
C ALA A 409 13.39 -19.91 4.92
N HIS A 410 14.18 -20.39 3.97
CA HIS A 410 15.63 -20.58 4.14
C HIS A 410 16.49 -19.54 3.42
N MET A 411 15.87 -18.59 2.68
CA MET A 411 16.63 -17.55 1.98
C MET A 411 17.37 -16.63 2.95
N ALA A 412 18.54 -16.17 2.56
CA ALA A 412 19.21 -15.07 3.25
C ALA A 412 18.40 -13.79 3.09
N VAL A 413 18.18 -13.06 4.16
CA VAL A 413 17.38 -11.82 4.17
C VAL A 413 18.25 -10.61 4.53
N PRO A 414 17.81 -9.37 4.22
CA PRO A 414 18.55 -8.15 4.57
C PRO A 414 18.90 -8.09 6.05
N GLU A 415 20.10 -7.59 6.39
CA GLU A 415 20.59 -7.47 7.76
C GLU A 415 19.64 -6.69 8.66
N SER A 416 19.04 -5.61 8.13
CA SER A 416 18.01 -4.83 8.83
C SER A 416 16.82 -5.67 9.31
N LEU A 417 16.41 -6.67 8.53
CA LEU A 417 15.34 -7.59 8.91
C LEU A 417 15.84 -8.64 9.92
N VAL A 418 17.07 -9.14 9.73
CA VAL A 418 17.71 -10.07 10.68
C VAL A 418 17.75 -9.45 12.08
N GLU A 419 18.20 -8.19 12.19
CA GLU A 419 18.28 -7.46 13.46
C GLU A 419 16.92 -7.29 14.13
N LYS A 420 15.88 -6.90 13.36
CA LYS A 420 14.51 -6.79 13.88
C LYS A 420 13.99 -8.13 14.40
N MET A 421 14.15 -9.21 13.65
CA MET A 421 13.72 -10.56 14.08
C MET A 421 14.51 -11.05 15.30
N LYS A 422 15.81 -10.80 15.36
CA LYS A 422 16.66 -11.15 16.51
C LYS A 422 16.19 -10.43 17.78
N LEU A 423 15.92 -9.13 17.67
CA LEU A 423 15.44 -8.33 18.79
C LEU A 423 14.07 -8.82 19.27
N PHE A 424 13.17 -9.12 18.35
CA PHE A 424 11.86 -9.68 18.68
C PHE A 424 11.97 -11.06 19.36
N ARG A 425 12.77 -11.99 18.83
CA ARG A 425 12.98 -13.31 19.42
C ARG A 425 13.51 -13.25 20.84
N SER A 426 14.28 -12.24 21.18
CA SER A 426 14.78 -12.04 22.54
C SER A 426 13.65 -11.85 23.57
N ARG A 427 12.90 -10.76 23.46
CA ARG A 427 11.87 -10.37 24.44
C ARG A 427 10.65 -9.68 23.82
N GLY A 428 10.35 -9.94 22.55
CA GLY A 428 9.25 -9.31 21.83
C GLY A 428 9.46 -7.82 21.56
N ARG A 429 10.70 -7.33 21.66
CA ARG A 429 10.99 -5.92 21.40
C ARG A 429 10.98 -5.62 19.91
N ILE A 430 10.37 -4.50 19.57
CA ILE A 430 10.35 -3.96 18.23
C ILE A 430 10.85 -2.52 18.29
N VAL A 431 11.77 -2.17 17.41
CA VAL A 431 12.30 -0.82 17.27
C VAL A 431 12.02 -0.35 15.88
N ARG A 432 11.36 0.79 15.79
CA ARG A 432 11.13 1.50 14.54
C ARG A 432 12.41 2.25 14.15
N PHE A 433 12.85 2.08 12.91
CA PHE A 433 13.99 2.81 12.39
C PHE A 433 13.51 4.09 11.75
N ASP A 434 13.88 5.24 12.32
CA ASP A 434 13.52 6.55 11.80
C ASP A 434 12.00 6.66 11.53
N ASN A 435 11.61 7.25 10.42
CA ASN A 435 10.23 7.41 9.98
C ASN A 435 9.76 6.29 9.03
N GLU A 436 10.17 5.03 9.26
CA GLU A 436 9.68 3.92 8.44
C GLU A 436 8.14 3.82 8.48
N LEU A 437 7.55 3.36 7.39
CA LEU A 437 6.10 3.33 7.21
C LEU A 437 5.39 2.48 8.28
N PHE A 438 5.88 1.27 8.50
CA PHE A 438 5.26 0.32 9.41
C PHE A 438 5.69 0.59 10.86
N ALA A 439 4.72 0.98 11.68
CA ALA A 439 4.93 1.17 13.11
C ALA A 439 5.14 -0.17 13.83
N GLU A 440 5.58 -0.11 15.08
CA GLU A 440 5.88 -1.28 15.92
C GLU A 440 4.71 -2.27 15.97
N VAL A 441 3.48 -1.75 16.04
CA VAL A 441 2.27 -2.57 16.07
C VAL A 441 2.06 -3.41 14.80
N ALA A 442 2.48 -2.92 13.64
CA ALA A 442 2.41 -3.66 12.38
C ALA A 442 3.38 -4.85 12.39
N TRP A 443 4.64 -4.59 12.75
CA TRP A 443 5.66 -5.64 12.93
C TRP A 443 5.25 -6.69 13.95
N LEU A 444 4.68 -6.26 15.09
CA LEU A 444 4.16 -7.15 16.12
C LEU A 444 3.11 -8.11 15.56
N GLN A 445 2.13 -7.58 14.84
CA GLN A 445 1.00 -8.38 14.33
C GLN A 445 1.46 -9.43 13.33
N VAL A 446 2.38 -9.08 12.43
CA VAL A 446 2.90 -10.03 11.43
C VAL A 446 3.83 -11.05 12.07
N MET A 447 4.80 -10.63 12.90
CA MET A 447 5.71 -11.55 13.58
C MET A 447 4.95 -12.55 14.48
N GLN A 448 3.96 -12.04 15.23
CA GLN A 448 3.11 -12.90 16.08
C GLN A 448 2.17 -13.78 15.24
N GLY A 449 1.57 -13.24 14.19
CA GLY A 449 0.64 -13.95 13.29
C GLY A 449 1.32 -15.08 12.53
N GLN A 450 2.61 -14.94 12.21
CA GLN A 450 3.43 -15.99 11.60
C GLN A 450 4.20 -16.84 12.61
N ASN A 451 3.76 -16.83 13.86
CA ASN A 451 4.25 -17.72 14.93
C ASN A 451 5.74 -17.52 15.29
N LEU A 452 6.30 -16.33 15.11
CA LEU A 452 7.66 -16.03 15.57
C LEU A 452 7.71 -16.04 17.09
N GLN A 453 8.39 -17.03 17.66
CA GLN A 453 8.46 -17.22 19.11
C GLN A 453 9.45 -16.26 19.78
N THR A 454 9.13 -15.84 21.00
CA THR A 454 10.00 -15.04 21.84
C THR A 454 10.51 -15.86 23.02
N GLN A 455 11.75 -15.59 23.47
CA GLN A 455 12.38 -16.28 24.61
C GLN A 455 11.92 -15.72 25.97
N GLY A 456 11.26 -14.56 25.97
CA GLY A 456 10.80 -13.91 27.18
C GLY A 456 10.01 -12.62 26.89
N TYR A 457 9.83 -11.83 27.93
CA TYR A 457 9.13 -10.55 27.94
C TYR A 457 9.94 -9.50 28.72
N ASN A 458 9.47 -8.26 28.79
CA ASN A 458 10.10 -7.19 29.56
C ASN A 458 9.98 -7.48 31.07
N PRO A 459 11.11 -7.59 31.85
CA PRO A 459 11.06 -7.90 33.27
C PRO A 459 10.29 -6.89 34.14
N LEU A 460 10.10 -5.66 33.68
CA LEU A 460 9.31 -4.67 34.41
C LEU A 460 7.84 -5.08 34.55
N VAL A 461 7.35 -5.99 33.74
CA VAL A 461 6.02 -6.59 33.87
C VAL A 461 5.87 -7.36 35.19
N ASP A 462 6.96 -7.86 35.76
CA ASP A 462 6.95 -8.62 37.03
C ASP A 462 6.74 -7.72 38.27
N LEU A 463 6.81 -6.41 38.10
CA LEU A 463 6.48 -5.46 39.16
C LEU A 463 4.98 -5.41 39.47
N GLN A 464 4.14 -5.91 38.57
CA GLN A 464 2.70 -6.00 38.75
C GLN A 464 2.30 -7.45 39.09
N SER A 465 1.32 -7.61 40.00
CA SER A 465 0.77 -8.93 40.32
C SER A 465 0.12 -9.60 39.12
N GLU A 466 0.03 -10.93 39.12
CA GLU A 466 -0.66 -11.64 38.06
C GLU A 466 -2.16 -11.33 38.03
N GLU A 467 -2.77 -11.20 39.23
CA GLU A 467 -4.18 -10.88 39.40
C GLU A 467 -4.50 -9.53 38.78
N ASP A 468 -3.77 -8.48 39.14
CA ASP A 468 -3.96 -7.13 38.58
C ASP A 468 -3.74 -7.11 37.06
N THR A 469 -2.76 -7.88 36.58
CA THR A 469 -2.47 -7.98 35.15
C THR A 469 -3.61 -8.65 34.39
N VAL A 470 -4.18 -9.73 34.93
CA VAL A 470 -5.34 -10.40 34.34
C VAL A 470 -6.55 -9.48 34.30
N GLU A 471 -6.86 -8.81 35.42
CA GLU A 471 -7.98 -7.85 35.51
C GLU A 471 -7.84 -6.72 34.49
N TYR A 472 -6.61 -6.18 34.33
CA TYR A 472 -6.29 -5.17 33.34
C TYR A 472 -6.55 -5.67 31.92
N LEU A 473 -6.03 -6.86 31.52
CA LEU A 473 -6.24 -7.45 30.20
C LEU A 473 -7.75 -7.69 29.94
N GLU A 474 -8.47 -8.21 30.92
CA GLU A 474 -9.92 -8.46 30.81
C GLU A 474 -10.72 -7.15 30.67
N SER A 475 -10.33 -6.12 31.40
CA SER A 475 -10.94 -4.78 31.29
C SER A 475 -10.79 -4.23 29.86
N VAL A 476 -9.58 -4.23 29.31
CA VAL A 476 -9.30 -3.79 27.93
C VAL A 476 -10.15 -4.56 26.92
N ARG A 477 -10.16 -5.88 27.01
CA ARG A 477 -10.93 -6.74 26.11
C ARG A 477 -12.43 -6.46 26.17
N ASN A 478 -12.97 -6.33 27.38
CA ASN A 478 -14.40 -6.11 27.60
C ASN A 478 -14.85 -4.74 27.08
N VAL A 479 -14.03 -3.70 27.26
CA VAL A 479 -14.31 -2.36 26.70
C VAL A 479 -14.30 -2.41 25.17
N ILE A 480 -13.32 -3.07 24.55
CA ILE A 480 -13.26 -3.24 23.08
C ILE A 480 -14.49 -3.99 22.58
N ALA A 481 -14.88 -5.10 23.23
CA ALA A 481 -16.06 -5.88 22.82
C ALA A 481 -17.33 -5.03 22.83
N LYS A 482 -17.56 -4.26 23.91
CA LYS A 482 -18.70 -3.32 24.01
C LYS A 482 -18.66 -2.23 22.94
N CYS A 483 -17.48 -1.71 22.61
CA CYS A 483 -17.33 -0.76 21.51
C CYS A 483 -17.73 -1.36 20.17
N VAL A 484 -17.35 -2.61 19.89
CA VAL A 484 -17.71 -3.29 18.64
C VAL A 484 -19.21 -3.63 18.58
N GLU A 485 -19.86 -3.91 19.71
CA GLU A 485 -21.29 -4.16 19.75
C GLU A 485 -22.13 -2.99 19.21
N VAL A 486 -21.74 -1.76 19.50
CA VAL A 486 -22.49 -0.56 19.07
C VAL A 486 -22.20 -0.14 17.64
N MET A 487 -21.17 -0.68 16.98
CA MET A 487 -20.88 -0.39 15.59
C MET A 487 -21.95 -0.99 14.65
N PRO A 488 -22.35 -0.27 13.59
CA PRO A 488 -23.22 -0.83 12.55
C PRO A 488 -22.48 -1.85 11.70
N GLU A 489 -23.24 -2.68 11.00
CA GLU A 489 -22.69 -3.50 9.92
C GLU A 489 -22.02 -2.63 8.86
N HIS A 490 -20.87 -3.07 8.33
CA HIS A 490 -20.11 -2.31 7.33
C HIS A 490 -20.94 -1.98 6.08
N SER A 491 -21.74 -2.94 5.59
CA SER A 491 -22.64 -2.71 4.45
C SER A 491 -23.71 -1.66 4.71
N ALA A 492 -24.27 -1.64 5.93
CA ALA A 492 -25.25 -0.64 6.34
C ALA A 492 -24.60 0.77 6.46
N TYR A 493 -23.37 0.83 6.99
CA TYR A 493 -22.62 2.08 7.07
C TYR A 493 -22.32 2.65 5.67
N VAL A 494 -21.83 1.82 4.75
CA VAL A 494 -21.58 2.22 3.35
C VAL A 494 -22.87 2.70 2.69
N ALA A 495 -23.99 1.97 2.85
CA ALA A 495 -25.27 2.32 2.26
C ALA A 495 -25.82 3.67 2.75
N SER A 496 -25.56 4.03 4.02
CA SER A 496 -26.08 5.27 4.60
C SER A 496 -25.19 6.51 4.33
N HIS A 497 -23.88 6.33 4.10
CA HIS A 497 -22.94 7.46 3.99
C HIS A 497 -22.38 7.69 2.59
N CYS A 498 -22.11 6.62 1.85
CA CYS A 498 -21.38 6.69 0.59
C CYS A 498 -21.85 5.69 -0.48
N ALA A 499 -23.14 5.37 -0.49
CA ALA A 499 -23.71 4.49 -1.52
C ALA A 499 -23.40 5.01 -2.93
N ALA A 500 -22.73 4.21 -3.74
CA ALA A 500 -22.42 4.51 -5.11
C ALA A 500 -23.62 4.26 -6.02
N ALA A 501 -23.71 4.98 -7.14
CA ALA A 501 -24.69 4.69 -8.17
C ALA A 501 -24.48 3.28 -8.73
N LYS A 502 -25.58 2.56 -8.99
CA LYS A 502 -25.49 1.27 -9.66
C LYS A 502 -24.88 1.47 -11.05
N MET A 503 -23.79 0.80 -11.33
CA MET A 503 -23.27 0.75 -12.69
C MET A 503 -24.26 -0.05 -13.53
N GLY A 504 -24.76 0.51 -14.64
CA GLY A 504 -25.53 -0.25 -15.61
C GLY A 504 -24.67 -1.42 -16.12
N MET A 505 -25.23 -2.61 -16.08
CA MET A 505 -24.64 -3.81 -16.69
C MET A 505 -24.60 -3.65 -18.21
#